data_5a8031a371d30fa364fda01b3c5f42e0
#
_entry.id   5a8031a371d30fa364fda01b3c5f42e0
#
_cell.length_a   1.000
_cell.length_b   1.000
_cell.length_c   1.000
_cell.angle_alpha   90.00
_cell.angle_beta   90.00
_cell.angle_gamma   90.00
#
_symmetry.space_group_name_H-M   'P 1'
#
loop_
_entity.id
_entity.type
_entity.pdbx_description
1 polymer ?
#
loop_
_entity_poly.entity_id
_entity_poly.type
_entity_poly.pdbx_seq_one_letter_code
_entity_poly.pdbx_strand_id
1 'polypeptide(L)'
;MKHEIKSRWSGDVIYTAELPDDTQSGMAVRAALEQATRAGADLRGANLSGADLRGADINGETITRVPVQVANLRWDVLITEGYLRIGCQRHTHAEWAAFDDATIAGMDEDAADFWAQWKAPLLVMCAAHALEVAEVA
;
A
#
# COMPACT_ATOMS: atom_id res chain seq x y z
N MET A 1 -22.41 -4.43 11.30
CA MET A 1 -22.58 -3.57 10.12
C MET A 1 -21.58 -3.97 9.05
N LYS A 2 -21.93 -3.72 7.80
CA LYS A 2 -21.05 -4.01 6.67
C LYS A 2 -20.29 -2.77 6.27
N HIS A 3 -19.00 -2.94 5.96
CA HIS A 3 -18.16 -1.88 5.42
C HIS A 3 -17.51 -2.37 4.14
N GLU A 4 -17.71 -1.64 3.05
CA GLU A 4 -17.19 -2.02 1.73
C GLU A 4 -15.87 -1.31 1.44
N ILE A 5 -14.88 -2.08 1.00
CA ILE A 5 -13.61 -1.55 0.48
C ILE A 5 -13.74 -1.54 -1.03
N LYS A 6 -13.60 -0.37 -1.65
CA LYS A 6 -13.83 -0.18 -3.08
C LYS A 6 -12.55 0.15 -3.83
N SER A 7 -12.52 -0.21 -5.12
CA SER A 7 -11.49 0.24 -6.05
C SER A 7 -11.62 1.75 -6.26
N ARG A 8 -10.50 2.46 -6.20
CA ARG A 8 -10.48 3.90 -6.47
C ARG A 8 -10.65 4.23 -7.95
N TRP A 9 -10.50 3.25 -8.85
CA TRP A 9 -10.66 3.46 -10.29
C TRP A 9 -12.06 3.20 -10.77
N SER A 10 -12.64 2.05 -10.39
CA SER A 10 -13.93 1.59 -10.90
C SER A 10 -15.09 1.82 -9.94
N GLY A 11 -14.80 1.98 -8.65
CA GLY A 11 -15.83 2.02 -7.62
C GLY A 11 -16.38 0.65 -7.25
N ASP A 12 -15.88 -0.42 -7.87
CA ASP A 12 -16.31 -1.79 -7.57
C ASP A 12 -15.87 -2.21 -6.17
N VAL A 13 -16.68 -3.04 -5.51
CA VAL A 13 -16.35 -3.56 -4.20
C VAL A 13 -15.24 -4.60 -4.31
N ILE A 14 -14.14 -4.38 -3.59
CA ILE A 14 -13.02 -5.32 -3.51
C ILE A 14 -13.25 -6.31 -2.37
N TYR A 15 -13.78 -5.82 -1.26
CA TYR A 15 -14.01 -6.64 -0.06
C TYR A 15 -15.12 -6.02 0.78
N THR A 16 -15.99 -6.85 1.35
CA THR A 16 -17.01 -6.41 2.31
C THR A 16 -16.68 -6.99 3.68
N ALA A 17 -16.41 -6.12 4.64
CA ALA A 17 -16.10 -6.51 6.00
C ALA A 17 -17.36 -6.51 6.87
N GLU A 18 -17.47 -7.49 7.76
CA GLU A 18 -18.49 -7.49 8.83
C GLU A 18 -17.86 -6.94 10.10
N LEU A 19 -18.40 -5.84 10.60
CA LEU A 19 -17.89 -5.15 11.79
C LEU A 19 -18.97 -5.10 12.87
N PRO A 20 -18.59 -4.97 14.16
CA PRO A 20 -19.58 -4.73 15.21
C PRO A 20 -20.40 -3.48 14.94
N ASP A 21 -21.69 -3.51 15.29
CA ASP A 21 -22.61 -2.40 15.04
C ASP A 21 -22.22 -1.11 15.75
N ASP A 22 -21.46 -1.20 16.84
CA ASP A 22 -20.98 -0.05 17.61
C ASP A 22 -19.63 0.48 17.11
N THR A 23 -19.12 0.00 15.98
CA THR A 23 -17.86 0.47 15.41
C THR A 23 -17.99 1.94 15.01
N GLN A 24 -17.11 2.76 15.54
CA GLN A 24 -17.08 4.18 15.22
C GLN A 24 -16.61 4.39 13.78
N SER A 25 -17.17 5.41 13.11
CA SER A 25 -16.89 5.66 11.69
C SER A 25 -15.40 5.87 11.41
N GLY A 26 -14.67 6.52 12.32
CA GLY A 26 -13.22 6.71 12.17
C GLY A 26 -12.40 5.43 12.29
N MET A 27 -12.97 4.37 12.87
CA MET A 27 -12.30 3.08 13.04
C MET A 27 -12.76 2.04 12.02
N ALA A 28 -13.86 2.30 11.32
CA ALA A 28 -14.46 1.31 10.42
C ALA A 28 -13.54 0.95 9.26
N VAL A 29 -12.91 1.93 8.63
CA VAL A 29 -12.00 1.69 7.50
C VAL A 29 -10.80 0.86 7.95
N ARG A 30 -10.20 1.21 9.07
CA ARG A 30 -9.07 0.48 9.63
C ARG A 30 -9.43 -0.96 9.96
N ALA A 31 -10.55 -1.16 10.65
CA ALA A 31 -11.02 -2.50 11.02
C ALA A 31 -11.34 -3.35 9.78
N ALA A 32 -11.95 -2.75 8.76
CA ALA A 32 -12.24 -3.41 7.50
C ALA A 32 -10.97 -3.84 6.77
N LEU A 33 -9.96 -2.97 6.72
CA LEU A 33 -8.68 -3.28 6.07
C LEU A 33 -7.93 -4.38 6.81
N GLU A 34 -7.93 -4.36 8.13
CA GLU A 34 -7.31 -5.42 8.92
C GLU A 34 -8.00 -6.77 8.67
N GLN A 35 -9.33 -6.78 8.64
CA GLN A 35 -10.10 -7.99 8.37
C GLN A 35 -9.81 -8.52 6.95
N ALA A 36 -9.80 -7.63 5.96
CA ALA A 36 -9.51 -8.00 4.58
C ALA A 36 -8.11 -8.59 4.43
N THR A 37 -7.13 -8.02 5.13
CA THR A 37 -5.74 -8.49 5.11
C THR A 37 -5.63 -9.89 5.71
N ARG A 38 -6.31 -10.14 6.84
CA ARG A 38 -6.32 -11.47 7.45
C ARG A 38 -7.01 -12.50 6.56
N ALA A 39 -8.01 -12.07 5.80
CA ALA A 39 -8.72 -12.94 4.85
C ALA A 39 -7.94 -13.18 3.56
N GLY A 40 -6.78 -12.54 3.38
CA GLY A 40 -5.97 -12.68 2.18
C GLY A 40 -6.52 -11.95 0.97
N ALA A 41 -7.38 -10.96 1.16
CA ALA A 41 -7.98 -10.20 0.07
C ALA A 41 -6.92 -9.41 -0.70
N ASP A 42 -7.13 -9.29 -2.02
CA ASP A 42 -6.27 -8.47 -2.89
C ASP A 42 -6.71 -7.01 -2.78
N LEU A 43 -5.91 -6.21 -2.09
CA LEU A 43 -6.21 -4.79 -1.86
C LEU A 43 -5.57 -3.86 -2.87
N ARG A 44 -5.00 -4.38 -3.96
CA ARG A 44 -4.45 -3.55 -5.03
C ARG A 44 -5.56 -2.67 -5.60
N GLY A 45 -5.27 -1.39 -5.72
CA GLY A 45 -6.25 -0.42 -6.20
C GLY A 45 -7.31 -0.02 -5.18
N ALA A 46 -7.24 -0.52 -3.94
CA ALA A 46 -8.19 -0.12 -2.90
C ALA A 46 -8.11 1.38 -2.62
N ASN A 47 -9.25 1.99 -2.39
CA ASN A 47 -9.30 3.40 -2.02
C ASN A 47 -8.94 3.55 -0.55
N LEU A 48 -7.72 4.01 -0.27
CA LEU A 48 -7.22 4.26 1.07
C LEU A 48 -7.26 5.74 1.44
N SER A 49 -7.79 6.59 0.55
CA SER A 49 -7.86 8.04 0.77
C SER A 49 -8.67 8.37 2.01
N GLY A 50 -8.12 9.20 2.87
CA GLY A 50 -8.79 9.63 4.10
C GLY A 50 -8.83 8.57 5.20
N ALA A 51 -8.26 7.40 4.98
CA ALA A 51 -8.22 6.34 5.97
C ALA A 51 -7.13 6.61 7.00
N ASP A 52 -7.45 6.46 8.29
CA ASP A 52 -6.46 6.48 9.33
C ASP A 52 -6.01 5.05 9.60
N LEU A 53 -4.89 4.67 9.01
CA LEU A 53 -4.34 3.33 9.10
C LEU A 53 -3.31 3.15 10.22
N ARG A 54 -3.07 4.18 11.00
CA ARG A 54 -2.08 4.10 12.09
C ARG A 54 -2.49 3.03 13.09
N GLY A 55 -1.56 2.13 13.38
CA GLY A 55 -1.80 0.98 14.23
C GLY A 55 -2.47 -0.21 13.54
N ALA A 56 -2.81 -0.10 12.26
CA ALA A 56 -3.34 -1.22 11.49
C ALA A 56 -2.23 -2.23 11.18
N ASP A 57 -2.59 -3.50 11.14
CA ASP A 57 -1.70 -4.57 10.70
C ASP A 57 -2.07 -4.95 9.27
N ILE A 58 -1.22 -4.59 8.32
CA ILE A 58 -1.45 -4.84 6.90
C ILE A 58 -0.30 -5.70 6.38
N ASN A 59 -0.61 -6.90 5.90
CA ASN A 59 0.38 -7.84 5.37
C ASN A 59 1.54 -8.11 6.33
N GLY A 60 1.24 -8.18 7.64
CA GLY A 60 2.25 -8.43 8.66
C GLY A 60 3.06 -7.21 9.08
N GLU A 61 2.75 -6.06 8.52
CA GLU A 61 3.40 -4.80 8.89
C GLU A 61 2.43 -3.93 9.69
N THR A 62 2.87 -3.47 10.87
CA THR A 62 2.10 -2.51 11.66
C THR A 62 2.33 -1.10 11.12
N ILE A 63 1.27 -0.44 10.70
CA ILE A 63 1.35 0.89 10.13
C ILE A 63 1.36 1.93 11.27
N THR A 64 2.40 2.74 11.35
CA THR A 64 2.50 3.81 12.36
C THR A 64 2.30 5.19 11.75
N ARG A 65 2.39 5.31 10.42
CA ARG A 65 2.16 6.54 9.66
C ARG A 65 1.22 6.28 8.52
N VAL A 66 0.48 7.31 8.11
CA VAL A 66 -0.40 7.21 6.93
C VAL A 66 0.43 6.84 5.70
N PRO A 67 0.11 5.75 5.01
CA PRO A 67 0.86 5.35 3.81
C PRO A 67 0.71 6.37 2.68
N VAL A 68 1.71 6.44 1.80
CA VAL A 68 1.64 7.26 0.59
C VAL A 68 1.13 6.39 -0.56
N GLN A 69 0.04 6.82 -1.17
CA GLN A 69 -0.55 6.15 -2.31
C GLN A 69 -0.34 7.01 -3.56
N VAL A 70 0.33 6.45 -4.58
CA VAL A 70 0.57 7.16 -5.83
C VAL A 70 -0.35 6.60 -6.90
N ALA A 71 -1.21 7.47 -7.43
CA ALA A 71 -2.24 7.12 -8.40
C ALA A 71 -1.85 7.51 -9.82
N ASN A 72 -2.54 6.90 -10.78
CA ASN A 72 -2.48 7.28 -12.20
C ASN A 72 -1.14 6.97 -12.88
N LEU A 73 -0.36 6.07 -12.32
CA LEU A 73 0.79 5.47 -12.99
C LEU A 73 0.35 4.15 -13.65
N ARG A 74 1.27 3.52 -14.36
CA ARG A 74 1.03 2.21 -15.00
C ARG A 74 0.51 1.17 -14.00
N TRP A 75 1.09 1.15 -12.80
CA TRP A 75 0.64 0.31 -11.69
C TRP A 75 0.38 1.16 -10.46
N ASP A 76 -0.48 0.64 -9.58
CA ASP A 76 -0.75 1.25 -8.30
C ASP A 76 0.46 1.16 -7.40
N VAL A 77 0.79 2.25 -6.70
CA VAL A 77 1.94 2.33 -5.82
C VAL A 77 1.48 2.63 -4.39
N LEU A 78 1.97 1.86 -3.43
CA LEU A 78 1.74 2.10 -2.01
C LEU A 78 3.08 2.08 -1.28
N ILE A 79 3.36 3.17 -0.57
CA ILE A 79 4.59 3.31 0.22
C ILE A 79 4.21 3.29 1.69
N THR A 80 4.72 2.29 2.41
CA THR A 80 4.65 2.23 3.86
C THR A 80 6.04 2.49 4.43
N GLU A 81 6.17 2.46 5.75
CA GLU A 81 7.44 2.76 6.41
C GLU A 81 8.54 1.78 6.03
N GLY A 82 8.20 0.52 5.84
CA GLY A 82 9.17 -0.53 5.54
C GLY A 82 9.13 -1.07 4.13
N TYR A 83 8.08 -0.79 3.36
CA TYR A 83 7.83 -1.45 2.09
C TYR A 83 7.43 -0.48 0.99
N LEU A 84 7.74 -0.87 -0.24
CA LEU A 84 7.22 -0.25 -1.46
C LEU A 84 6.51 -1.35 -2.25
N ARG A 85 5.23 -1.12 -2.55
CA ARG A 85 4.44 -2.02 -3.37
C ARG A 85 4.14 -1.35 -4.70
N ILE A 86 4.47 -2.04 -5.78
CA ILE A 86 4.14 -1.61 -7.14
C ILE A 86 3.36 -2.75 -7.79
N GLY A 87 2.08 -2.52 -8.07
CA GLY A 87 1.20 -3.57 -8.56
C GLY A 87 1.15 -4.74 -7.58
N CYS A 88 1.55 -5.93 -8.01
CA CYS A 88 1.58 -7.13 -7.17
C CYS A 88 2.94 -7.38 -6.47
N GLN A 89 3.94 -6.54 -6.76
CA GLN A 89 5.30 -6.69 -6.22
C GLN A 89 5.46 -5.86 -4.96
N ARG A 90 5.67 -6.52 -3.81
CA ARG A 90 5.88 -5.89 -2.53
C ARG A 90 7.25 -6.31 -1.98
N HIS A 91 8.14 -5.34 -1.83
CA HIS A 91 9.49 -5.55 -1.34
C HIS A 91 9.88 -4.41 -0.41
N THR A 92 10.93 -4.60 0.39
CA THR A 92 11.44 -3.52 1.24
C THR A 92 12.03 -2.41 0.38
N HIS A 93 12.18 -1.21 0.97
CA HIS A 93 12.81 -0.09 0.28
C HIS A 93 14.23 -0.44 -0.19
N ALA A 94 15.00 -1.12 0.68
CA ALA A 94 16.36 -1.54 0.37
C ALA A 94 16.42 -2.57 -0.76
N GLU A 95 15.49 -3.52 -0.79
CA GLU A 95 15.41 -4.51 -1.86
C GLU A 95 15.15 -3.85 -3.21
N TRP A 96 14.19 -2.90 -3.28
CA TRP A 96 13.91 -2.17 -4.51
C TRP A 96 15.14 -1.39 -4.99
N ALA A 97 15.85 -0.74 -4.08
CA ALA A 97 17.06 0.02 -4.41
C ALA A 97 18.18 -0.88 -4.95
N ALA A 98 18.22 -2.13 -4.49
CA ALA A 98 19.28 -3.08 -4.86
C ALA A 98 18.95 -3.92 -6.11
N PHE A 99 17.70 -3.95 -6.58
CA PHE A 99 17.33 -4.74 -7.75
C PHE A 99 18.08 -4.27 -8.98
N ASP A 100 18.67 -5.22 -9.70
CA ASP A 100 19.31 -4.95 -10.99
C ASP A 100 18.27 -4.92 -12.13
N ASP A 101 18.72 -4.51 -13.31
CA ASP A 101 17.83 -4.38 -14.46
C ASP A 101 17.22 -5.71 -14.88
N ALA A 102 17.97 -6.80 -14.76
CA ALA A 102 17.50 -8.13 -15.11
C ALA A 102 16.38 -8.60 -14.18
N THR A 103 16.50 -8.33 -12.87
CA THR A 103 15.46 -8.66 -11.89
C THR A 103 14.18 -7.90 -12.16
N ILE A 104 14.30 -6.59 -12.43
CA ILE A 104 13.14 -5.75 -12.75
C ILE A 104 12.48 -6.21 -14.06
N ALA A 105 13.25 -6.45 -15.10
CA ALA A 105 12.73 -6.89 -16.39
C ALA A 105 11.97 -8.23 -16.29
N GLY A 106 12.38 -9.08 -15.35
CA GLY A 106 11.73 -10.37 -15.11
C GLY A 106 10.37 -10.28 -14.41
N MET A 107 10.01 -9.12 -13.85
CA MET A 107 8.73 -8.93 -13.15
C MET A 107 7.56 -8.77 -14.12
N ASP A 108 7.78 -8.02 -15.21
CA ASP A 108 6.78 -7.75 -16.24
C ASP A 108 7.51 -7.14 -17.45
N GLU A 109 6.95 -7.29 -18.65
CA GLU A 109 7.60 -6.77 -19.86
C GLU A 109 7.75 -5.24 -19.86
N ASP A 110 6.87 -4.52 -19.17
CA ASP A 110 6.92 -3.06 -19.07
C ASP A 110 7.64 -2.57 -17.80
N ALA A 111 8.07 -3.46 -16.93
CA ALA A 111 8.64 -3.10 -15.65
C ALA A 111 9.96 -2.33 -15.77
N ALA A 112 10.81 -2.69 -16.71
CA ALA A 112 12.11 -2.03 -16.91
C ALA A 112 11.93 -0.56 -17.28
N ASP A 113 11.03 -0.24 -18.21
CA ASP A 113 10.76 1.14 -18.61
C ASP A 113 10.11 1.94 -17.47
N PHE A 114 9.16 1.33 -16.78
CA PHE A 114 8.52 1.96 -15.63
C PHE A 114 9.55 2.29 -14.55
N TRP A 115 10.40 1.34 -14.20
CA TRP A 115 11.40 1.52 -13.14
C TRP A 115 12.47 2.54 -13.53
N ALA A 116 12.90 2.54 -14.80
CA ALA A 116 13.84 3.54 -15.28
C ALA A 116 13.30 4.96 -15.12
N GLN A 117 12.00 5.15 -15.33
CA GLN A 117 11.37 6.47 -15.23
C GLN A 117 11.10 6.86 -13.76
N TRP A 118 10.63 5.92 -12.94
CA TRP A 118 10.08 6.24 -11.62
C TRP A 118 10.97 5.86 -10.44
N LYS A 119 12.07 5.13 -10.67
CA LYS A 119 12.96 4.68 -9.60
C LYS A 119 13.41 5.81 -8.68
N ALA A 120 13.98 6.87 -9.25
CA ALA A 120 14.52 7.97 -8.46
C ALA A 120 13.44 8.68 -7.63
N PRO A 121 12.30 9.13 -8.20
CA PRO A 121 11.27 9.78 -7.41
C PRO A 121 10.64 8.85 -6.37
N LEU A 122 10.40 7.58 -6.69
CA LEU A 122 9.79 6.65 -5.73
C LEU A 122 10.73 6.35 -4.57
N LEU A 123 12.02 6.16 -4.81
CA LEU A 123 12.99 5.92 -3.73
C LEU A 123 13.19 7.15 -2.85
N VAL A 124 13.10 8.35 -3.41
CA VAL A 124 13.13 9.59 -2.61
C VAL A 124 11.92 9.64 -1.69
N MET A 125 10.72 9.29 -2.17
CA MET A 125 9.52 9.23 -1.34
C MET A 125 9.64 8.18 -0.23
N CYS A 126 10.19 7.01 -0.56
CA CYS A 126 10.44 5.96 0.44
C CYS A 126 11.39 6.45 1.53
N ALA A 127 12.48 7.09 1.17
CA ALA A 127 13.45 7.62 2.12
C ALA A 127 12.83 8.70 3.01
N ALA A 128 12.04 9.59 2.45
CA ALA A 128 11.37 10.64 3.22
C ALA A 128 10.38 10.04 4.22
N HIS A 129 9.65 9.01 3.82
CA HIS A 129 8.67 8.36 4.68
C HIS A 129 9.34 7.59 5.83
N ALA A 130 10.44 6.90 5.54
CA ALA A 130 11.20 6.15 6.54
C ALA A 130 11.97 7.06 7.50
N LEU A 131 12.53 8.17 7.01
CA LEU A 131 13.32 9.09 7.82
C LEU A 131 12.53 9.69 8.98
N GLU A 132 11.27 10.03 8.75
CA GLU A 132 10.43 10.58 9.81
C GLU A 132 10.22 9.57 10.94
N VAL A 133 10.10 8.29 10.62
CA VAL A 133 9.99 7.23 11.61
C VAL A 133 11.28 7.11 12.42
N ALA A 134 12.43 7.17 11.76
CA ALA A 134 13.74 7.09 12.40
C ALA A 134 13.97 8.28 13.37
N GLU A 135 13.48 9.47 13.03
CA GLU A 135 13.61 10.65 13.89
C GLU A 135 12.77 10.54 15.16
N VAL A 136 11.65 9.84 15.08
CA VAL A 136 10.74 9.67 16.23
C VAL A 136 11.23 8.52 17.14
N ALA A 137 11.95 7.59 16.60
CA ALA A 137 12.51 6.48 17.36
C ALA A 137 13.74 6.93 18.15
#